data_7fef378b589850087de65273a840403d
#
_entry.id   7fef378b589850087de65273a840403d
#
_cell.length_a   1.000
_cell.length_b   1.000
_cell.length_c   1.000
_cell.angle_alpha   90.00
_cell.angle_beta   90.00
_cell.angle_gamma   90.00
#
_symmetry.space_group_name_H-M   'P 1'
#
loop_
_entity.id
_entity.type
_entity.pdbx_description
1 polymer ?
#
loop_
_entity_poly.entity_id
_entity_poly.type
_entity_poly.pdbx_seq_one_letter_code
_entity_poly.pdbx_strand_id
1 'polypeptide(L)'
;MEWLGDKGGSPIKEYDFRDKKGGWGLGYKYKYKYKYKYGACSIDPYYSRFLAGDTYREACYQCKYCTPERVGDITIGDYWGIEKEHPKFFSTKGVSCVLVNTDKGINAWNSSASLFFTLESDFNKVARHNGNLLHPTVRKNDVRDRIYIGINEENWFAEKFAGSFRPSLVAKVKNLMPMWVRLIIKKIQ
;
A
#
# COMPACT_ATOMS: atom_id res chain seq x y z
N MET A 1 9.40 -14.14 7.98
CA MET A 1 8.28 -14.54 8.85
C MET A 1 8.73 -15.07 10.21
N GLU A 2 9.91 -15.65 10.30
CA GLU A 2 10.51 -16.10 11.57
C GLU A 2 10.52 -15.03 12.65
N TRP A 3 10.94 -13.81 12.35
CA TRP A 3 10.99 -12.70 13.30
C TRP A 3 9.66 -12.42 14.05
N LEU A 4 8.53 -12.55 13.38
CA LEU A 4 7.21 -12.41 14.03
C LEU A 4 6.86 -13.68 14.83
N GLY A 5 7.34 -14.83 14.38
CA GLY A 5 7.21 -16.10 15.08
C GLY A 5 7.97 -16.10 16.40
N ASP A 6 9.21 -15.60 16.41
CA ASP A 6 10.07 -15.53 17.61
C ASP A 6 9.45 -14.66 18.71
N LYS A 7 8.85 -13.52 18.35
CA LYS A 7 8.09 -12.70 19.30
C LYS A 7 6.87 -13.39 19.90
N GLY A 8 6.39 -14.42 19.25
CA GLY A 8 5.22 -15.18 19.65
C GLY A 8 5.53 -16.59 20.17
N GLY A 9 6.75 -17.09 20.02
CA GLY A 9 7.17 -18.45 20.43
C GLY A 9 6.55 -19.56 19.58
N SER A 10 6.17 -19.31 18.33
CA SER A 10 5.67 -20.30 17.36
C SER A 10 5.70 -19.73 15.93
N PRO A 11 5.91 -20.55 14.90
CA PRO A 11 5.95 -20.08 13.52
C PRO A 11 4.63 -19.47 13.08
N ILE A 12 4.71 -18.45 12.22
CA ILE A 12 3.56 -17.83 11.58
C ILE A 12 3.08 -18.73 10.45
N LYS A 13 1.78 -19.01 10.45
CA LYS A 13 1.13 -19.84 9.42
C LYS A 13 0.62 -19.03 8.24
N GLU A 14 0.17 -17.82 8.48
CA GLU A 14 -0.42 -16.94 7.46
C GLU A 14 -0.01 -15.50 7.72
N TYR A 15 0.22 -14.73 6.66
CA TYR A 15 0.43 -13.28 6.72
C TYR A 15 -0.32 -12.60 5.58
N ASP A 16 -1.16 -11.62 5.89
CA ASP A 16 -1.94 -10.85 4.94
C ASP A 16 -1.60 -9.36 5.08
N PHE A 17 -1.10 -8.77 4.01
CA PHE A 17 -0.68 -7.36 3.95
C PHE A 17 -1.83 -6.37 3.83
N ARG A 18 -2.99 -6.80 3.36
CA ARG A 18 -4.13 -5.94 3.05
C ARG A 18 -5.37 -6.40 3.78
N ASP A 19 -5.23 -6.68 5.07
CA ASP A 19 -6.40 -7.01 5.88
C ASP A 19 -7.38 -5.84 5.89
N LYS A 20 -8.61 -6.12 5.44
CA LYS A 20 -9.66 -5.11 5.27
C LYS A 20 -10.47 -4.85 6.54
N LYS A 21 -10.18 -5.49 7.65
CA LYS A 21 -10.88 -5.29 8.92
C LYS A 21 -10.79 -3.83 9.39
N GLY A 22 -9.67 -3.16 9.08
CA GLY A 22 -9.42 -1.75 9.36
C GLY A 22 -9.69 -0.81 8.21
N GLY A 23 -10.42 -1.25 7.20
CA GLY A 23 -10.55 -0.55 5.95
C GLY A 23 -9.41 -0.87 4.99
N TRP A 24 -9.57 -0.43 3.74
CA TRP A 24 -8.64 -0.73 2.68
C TRP A 24 -7.25 -0.10 2.90
N GLY A 25 -6.20 -0.91 2.76
CA GLY A 25 -4.81 -0.49 2.84
C GLY A 25 -4.28 -0.09 4.21
N LEU A 26 -5.04 -0.31 5.31
CA LEU A 26 -4.69 0.21 6.62
C LEU A 26 -3.98 -0.78 7.53
N GLY A 27 -3.98 -2.06 7.23
CA GLY A 27 -3.49 -3.02 8.18
C GLY A 27 -2.93 -4.30 7.60
N TYR A 28 -2.31 -5.04 8.46
CA TYR A 28 -1.90 -6.42 8.23
C TYR A 28 -2.50 -7.31 9.32
N LYS A 29 -2.64 -8.59 9.00
CA LYS A 29 -2.92 -9.64 9.98
C LYS A 29 -1.97 -10.80 9.79
N TYR A 30 -1.69 -11.52 10.86
CA TYR A 30 -1.00 -12.80 10.79
C TYR A 30 -1.62 -13.80 11.74
N LYS A 31 -1.58 -15.06 11.36
CA LYS A 31 -2.07 -16.16 12.17
C LYS A 31 -0.93 -16.79 12.96
N TYR A 32 -1.12 -16.79 14.26
CA TYR A 32 -0.21 -17.32 15.24
C TYR A 32 -0.95 -18.35 16.10
N LYS A 33 -0.51 -19.61 16.09
CA LYS A 33 -1.27 -20.73 16.66
C LYS A 33 -2.71 -20.75 16.11
N TYR A 34 -3.68 -20.46 16.95
CA TYR A 34 -5.12 -20.44 16.63
C TYR A 34 -5.71 -19.03 16.61
N LYS A 35 -4.89 -18.00 16.79
CA LYS A 35 -5.35 -16.60 16.90
C LYS A 35 -4.80 -15.75 15.78
N TYR A 36 -5.61 -14.80 15.31
CA TYR A 36 -5.16 -13.73 14.43
C TYR A 36 -4.71 -12.53 15.25
N LYS A 37 -3.56 -11.97 14.88
CA LYS A 37 -3.11 -10.67 15.35
C LYS A 37 -3.19 -9.67 14.20
N TYR A 38 -3.52 -8.44 14.53
CA TYR A 38 -3.73 -7.34 13.59
C TYR A 38 -2.85 -6.15 13.98
N GLY A 39 -2.43 -5.38 13.01
CA GLY A 39 -1.66 -4.16 13.24
C GLY A 39 -1.79 -3.17 12.11
N ALA A 40 -1.45 -1.91 12.37
CA ALA A 40 -1.36 -0.90 11.34
C ALA A 40 -0.10 -1.13 10.48
N CYS A 41 -0.19 -0.91 9.17
CA CYS A 41 0.95 -1.05 8.27
C CYS A 41 2.17 -0.22 8.70
N SER A 42 1.94 0.94 9.31
CA SER A 42 2.99 1.85 9.77
C SER A 42 3.82 1.38 10.97
N ILE A 43 3.45 0.29 11.62
CA ILE A 43 4.23 -0.31 12.72
C ILE A 43 4.91 -1.62 12.32
N ASP A 44 4.58 -2.17 11.17
CA ASP A 44 5.26 -3.34 10.63
C ASP A 44 6.50 -2.90 9.84
N PRO A 45 7.71 -3.41 10.15
CA PRO A 45 8.92 -2.97 9.49
C PRO A 45 8.95 -3.28 8.00
N TYR A 46 8.45 -4.43 7.58
CA TYR A 46 8.43 -4.80 6.17
C TYR A 46 7.40 -3.99 5.39
N TYR A 47 6.16 -3.96 5.87
CA TYR A 47 5.09 -3.26 5.18
C TYR A 47 5.33 -1.75 5.10
N SER A 48 5.80 -1.15 6.21
CA SER A 48 6.13 0.28 6.23
C SER A 48 7.25 0.64 5.25
N ARG A 49 8.34 -0.14 5.21
CA ARG A 49 9.46 0.08 4.27
C ARG A 49 9.06 -0.16 2.82
N PHE A 50 8.21 -1.17 2.59
CA PHE A 50 7.66 -1.41 1.25
C PHE A 50 6.83 -0.21 0.77
N LEU A 51 5.90 0.29 1.59
CA LEU A 51 5.10 1.47 1.22
C LEU A 51 5.93 2.74 1.06
N ALA A 52 7.04 2.87 1.80
CA ALA A 52 7.98 3.97 1.66
C ALA A 52 8.87 3.86 0.39
N GLY A 53 8.80 2.75 -0.33
CA GLY A 53 9.64 2.48 -1.49
C GLY A 53 11.09 2.12 -1.15
N ASP A 54 11.39 1.78 0.11
CA ASP A 54 12.76 1.48 0.55
C ASP A 54 13.22 0.07 0.17
N THR A 55 12.29 -0.82 -0.21
CA THR A 55 12.57 -2.24 -0.50
C THR A 55 12.21 -2.68 -1.91
N TYR A 56 12.00 -1.74 -2.81
CA TYR A 56 11.67 -2.06 -4.21
C TYR A 56 12.86 -2.69 -4.93
N ARG A 57 12.57 -3.43 -5.99
CA ARG A 57 13.58 -3.91 -6.94
C ARG A 57 14.18 -2.72 -7.68
N GLU A 58 15.45 -2.82 -8.11
CA GLU A 58 16.11 -1.75 -8.87
C GLU A 58 15.29 -1.32 -10.10
N ALA A 59 14.72 -2.28 -10.83
CA ALA A 59 13.86 -2.02 -11.97
C ALA A 59 12.63 -1.13 -11.65
N CYS A 60 12.14 -1.13 -10.40
CA CYS A 60 11.02 -0.29 -10.01
C CYS A 60 11.37 1.20 -9.94
N TYR A 61 12.63 1.51 -9.58
CA TYR A 61 13.11 2.90 -9.52
C TYR A 61 13.42 3.49 -10.90
N GLN A 62 13.51 2.64 -11.92
CA GLN A 62 13.79 3.01 -13.31
C GLN A 62 12.65 2.54 -14.23
N CYS A 63 11.45 2.39 -13.70
CA CYS A 63 10.32 1.81 -14.42
C CYS A 63 9.84 2.74 -15.53
N LYS A 64 10.08 2.35 -16.78
CA LYS A 64 9.67 3.10 -17.99
C LYS A 64 8.15 3.17 -18.18
N TYR A 65 7.38 2.39 -17.42
CA TYR A 65 5.93 2.40 -17.47
C TYR A 65 5.29 3.36 -16.45
N CYS A 66 6.08 4.05 -15.62
CA CYS A 66 5.60 5.10 -14.73
C CYS A 66 5.55 6.44 -15.49
N THR A 67 4.66 6.54 -16.45
CA THR A 67 4.42 7.73 -17.30
C THR A 67 2.92 7.96 -17.46
N PRO A 68 2.48 9.16 -17.84
CA PRO A 68 1.10 9.43 -18.21
C PRO A 68 0.62 8.57 -19.39
N GLU A 69 1.52 8.31 -20.35
CA GLU A 69 1.28 7.49 -21.53
C GLU A 69 1.23 6.02 -21.12
N ARG A 70 0.03 5.46 -21.11
CA ARG A 70 -0.20 4.06 -20.71
C ARG A 70 -0.16 3.13 -21.92
N VAL A 71 0.49 1.99 -21.76
CA VAL A 71 0.65 1.01 -22.86
C VAL A 71 -0.59 0.14 -23.08
N GLY A 72 -1.49 0.05 -22.11
CA GLY A 72 -2.72 -0.75 -22.20
C GLY A 72 -3.92 0.07 -22.65
N ASP A 73 -4.93 -0.56 -23.26
CA ASP A 73 -6.17 0.09 -23.64
C ASP A 73 -6.92 0.66 -22.43
N ILE A 74 -6.86 -0.05 -21.30
CA ILE A 74 -7.40 0.35 -20.00
C ILE A 74 -6.34 0.13 -18.91
N THR A 75 -6.17 1.09 -18.01
CA THR A 75 -5.37 0.95 -16.80
C THR A 75 -6.29 0.96 -15.58
N ILE A 76 -6.19 -0.05 -14.73
CA ILE A 76 -6.96 -0.16 -13.50
C ILE A 76 -6.02 -0.10 -12.31
N GLY A 77 -6.38 0.66 -11.31
CA GLY A 77 -5.60 0.80 -10.08
C GLY A 77 -6.44 1.27 -8.90
N ASP A 78 -5.77 1.47 -7.79
CA ASP A 78 -6.39 2.00 -6.59
C ASP A 78 -6.46 3.53 -6.69
N TYR A 79 -7.61 4.14 -6.38
CA TYR A 79 -7.73 5.60 -6.34
C TYR A 79 -7.28 6.12 -4.95
N TRP A 80 -5.97 6.23 -4.75
CA TRP A 80 -5.43 6.87 -3.55
C TRP A 80 -5.83 8.34 -3.49
N GLY A 81 -6.16 8.84 -2.30
CA GLY A 81 -6.56 10.25 -2.10
C GLY A 81 -7.99 10.58 -2.54
N ILE A 82 -8.80 9.59 -2.89
CA ILE A 82 -10.20 9.82 -3.29
C ILE A 82 -11.01 10.51 -2.19
N GLU A 83 -10.68 10.31 -0.94
CA GLU A 83 -11.31 10.99 0.22
C GLU A 83 -11.14 12.52 0.18
N LYS A 84 -10.10 13.02 -0.51
CA LYS A 84 -9.83 14.45 -0.71
C LYS A 84 -10.45 14.97 -2.00
N GLU A 85 -10.34 14.20 -3.07
CA GLU A 85 -10.80 14.63 -4.40
C GLU A 85 -12.31 14.44 -4.58
N HIS A 86 -12.88 13.37 -4.02
CA HIS A 86 -14.29 12.99 -4.16
C HIS A 86 -14.83 12.41 -2.83
N PRO A 87 -14.92 13.20 -1.75
CA PRO A 87 -15.27 12.71 -0.41
C PRO A 87 -16.62 11.98 -0.34
N LYS A 88 -17.59 12.38 -1.18
CA LYS A 88 -18.90 11.72 -1.26
C LYS A 88 -18.86 10.33 -1.90
N PHE A 89 -17.82 10.05 -2.70
CA PHE A 89 -17.61 8.75 -3.36
C PHE A 89 -16.66 7.83 -2.60
N PHE A 90 -16.07 8.33 -1.53
CA PHE A 90 -15.13 7.56 -0.71
C PHE A 90 -15.80 6.31 -0.10
N SER A 91 -15.09 5.19 -0.15
CA SER A 91 -15.49 3.94 0.50
C SER A 91 -14.34 3.35 1.33
N THR A 92 -14.66 2.85 2.51
CA THR A 92 -13.70 2.11 3.36
C THR A 92 -13.30 0.76 2.76
N LYS A 93 -14.04 0.27 1.77
CA LYS A 93 -13.71 -0.94 1.00
C LYS A 93 -12.67 -0.68 -0.10
N GLY A 94 -12.37 0.60 -0.35
CA GLY A 94 -11.56 1.07 -1.46
C GLY A 94 -12.41 1.49 -2.67
N VAL A 95 -11.81 2.28 -3.53
CA VAL A 95 -12.37 2.70 -4.83
C VAL A 95 -11.30 2.48 -5.88
N SER A 96 -11.68 1.84 -6.98
CA SER A 96 -10.79 1.66 -8.12
C SER A 96 -10.82 2.88 -9.02
N CYS A 97 -9.67 3.22 -9.58
CA CYS A 97 -9.52 4.18 -10.67
C CYS A 97 -9.44 3.38 -11.99
N VAL A 98 -10.10 3.86 -13.01
CA VAL A 98 -10.06 3.32 -14.38
C VAL A 98 -9.62 4.45 -15.30
N LEU A 99 -8.48 4.28 -15.97
CA LEU A 99 -8.00 5.18 -17.02
C LEU A 99 -8.25 4.49 -18.36
N VAL A 100 -8.99 5.15 -19.24
CA VAL A 100 -9.29 4.66 -20.59
C VAL A 100 -8.35 5.36 -21.55
N ASN A 101 -7.47 4.62 -22.22
CA ASN A 101 -6.30 5.18 -22.88
C ASN A 101 -6.40 5.18 -24.41
N THR A 102 -7.28 4.35 -25.01
CA THR A 102 -7.42 4.20 -26.47
C THR A 102 -8.87 4.08 -26.87
N ASP A 103 -9.18 4.24 -28.17
CA ASP A 103 -10.53 4.03 -28.71
C ASP A 103 -11.05 2.62 -28.46
N LYS A 104 -10.18 1.62 -28.50
CA LYS A 104 -10.54 0.24 -28.14
C LYS A 104 -10.93 0.15 -26.65
N GLY A 105 -10.19 0.85 -25.79
CA GLY A 105 -10.52 0.99 -24.37
C GLY A 105 -11.86 1.69 -24.16
N ILE A 106 -12.16 2.75 -24.91
CA ILE A 106 -13.44 3.46 -24.87
C ILE A 106 -14.59 2.50 -25.22
N ASN A 107 -14.46 1.73 -26.28
CA ASN A 107 -15.49 0.77 -26.70
C ASN A 107 -15.72 -0.31 -25.63
N ALA A 108 -14.64 -0.86 -25.06
CA ALA A 108 -14.73 -1.84 -23.98
C ALA A 108 -15.36 -1.25 -22.71
N TRP A 109 -15.01 -0.02 -22.35
CA TRP A 109 -15.60 0.68 -21.22
C TRP A 109 -17.10 0.92 -21.43
N ASN A 110 -17.49 1.49 -22.55
CA ASN A 110 -18.88 1.81 -22.86
C ASN A 110 -19.80 0.58 -22.85
N SER A 111 -19.29 -0.58 -23.26
CA SER A 111 -20.06 -1.83 -23.21
C SER A 111 -20.25 -2.41 -21.81
N SER A 112 -19.44 -1.99 -20.85
CA SER A 112 -19.43 -2.55 -19.49
C SER A 112 -19.74 -1.54 -18.37
N ALA A 113 -19.70 -0.24 -18.65
CA ALA A 113 -19.82 0.83 -17.65
C ALA A 113 -21.12 0.75 -16.82
N SER A 114 -22.22 0.30 -17.43
CA SER A 114 -23.51 0.13 -16.76
C SER A 114 -23.51 -0.93 -15.64
N LEU A 115 -22.49 -1.80 -15.61
CA LEU A 115 -22.32 -2.81 -14.58
C LEU A 115 -21.67 -2.27 -13.30
N PHE A 116 -21.18 -1.03 -13.32
CA PHE A 116 -20.42 -0.42 -12.23
C PHE A 116 -21.12 0.85 -11.75
N PHE A 117 -20.94 1.12 -10.46
CA PHE A 117 -21.23 2.43 -9.90
C PHE A 117 -20.01 3.31 -10.13
N THR A 118 -20.12 4.32 -10.97
CA THR A 118 -19.00 5.11 -11.47
C THR A 118 -19.17 6.60 -11.20
N LEU A 119 -18.04 7.28 -11.08
CA LEU A 119 -17.93 8.73 -11.05
C LEU A 119 -16.82 9.15 -12.01
N GLU A 120 -17.09 10.03 -12.92
CA GLU A 120 -16.08 10.63 -13.78
C GLU A 120 -15.11 11.50 -12.98
N SER A 121 -13.83 11.42 -13.27
CA SER A 121 -12.77 12.14 -12.60
C SER A 121 -11.74 12.65 -13.60
N ASP A 122 -10.90 13.55 -13.17
CA ASP A 122 -9.79 14.12 -13.94
C ASP A 122 -8.49 13.37 -13.65
N PHE A 123 -7.67 13.16 -14.70
CA PHE A 123 -6.37 12.49 -14.58
C PHE A 123 -5.47 13.15 -13.53
N ASN A 124 -5.42 14.49 -13.47
CA ASN A 124 -4.55 15.19 -12.53
C ASN A 124 -4.98 14.98 -11.06
N LYS A 125 -6.27 14.83 -10.80
CA LYS A 125 -6.78 14.46 -9.48
C LYS A 125 -6.29 13.07 -9.06
N VAL A 126 -6.37 12.12 -9.98
CA VAL A 126 -5.87 10.75 -9.74
C VAL A 126 -4.36 10.75 -9.55
N ALA A 127 -3.61 11.39 -10.44
CA ALA A 127 -2.15 11.41 -10.45
C ALA A 127 -1.55 12.11 -9.22
N ARG A 128 -2.22 13.15 -8.67
CA ARG A 128 -1.78 13.88 -7.48
C ARG A 128 -1.50 12.96 -6.29
N HIS A 129 -2.23 11.87 -6.17
CA HIS A 129 -2.10 10.90 -5.09
C HIS A 129 -1.54 9.54 -5.55
N ASN A 130 -1.25 9.41 -6.85
CA ASN A 130 -0.74 8.21 -7.49
C ASN A 130 0.50 8.55 -8.33
N GLY A 131 1.56 8.99 -7.68
CA GLY A 131 2.77 9.52 -8.33
C GLY A 131 3.39 8.60 -9.38
N ASN A 132 3.19 7.28 -9.26
CA ASN A 132 3.64 6.31 -10.27
C ASN A 132 2.92 6.40 -11.63
N LEU A 133 1.88 7.23 -11.75
CA LEU A 133 1.29 7.60 -13.04
C LEU A 133 2.13 8.65 -13.79
N LEU A 134 3.04 9.34 -13.10
CA LEU A 134 3.86 10.43 -13.65
C LEU A 134 5.34 10.05 -13.74
N HIS A 135 5.86 9.36 -12.71
CA HIS A 135 7.28 9.01 -12.61
C HIS A 135 7.50 7.82 -11.68
N PRO A 136 8.62 7.10 -11.82
CA PRO A 136 9.02 6.07 -10.88
C PRO A 136 9.25 6.63 -9.47
N THR A 137 9.11 5.76 -8.47
CA THR A 137 9.49 6.08 -7.09
C THR A 137 10.99 6.42 -7.03
N VAL A 138 11.33 7.51 -6.34
CA VAL A 138 12.73 7.93 -6.18
C VAL A 138 13.46 6.93 -5.28
N ARG A 139 14.62 6.44 -5.77
CA ARG A 139 15.50 5.57 -4.98
C ARG A 139 16.19 6.37 -3.88
N LYS A 140 16.02 5.96 -2.64
CA LYS A 140 16.72 6.50 -1.47
C LYS A 140 17.96 5.64 -1.20
N ASN A 141 19.05 5.95 -1.89
CA ASN A 141 20.25 5.11 -1.91
C ASN A 141 20.77 4.75 -0.52
N ASP A 142 20.95 5.74 0.34
CA ASP A 142 21.48 5.57 1.69
C ASP A 142 20.58 4.72 2.60
N VAL A 143 19.27 4.80 2.44
CA VAL A 143 18.32 3.98 3.24
C VAL A 143 18.30 2.55 2.71
N ARG A 144 18.09 2.40 1.40
CA ARG A 144 17.99 1.09 0.77
C ARG A 144 19.26 0.26 0.92
N ASP A 145 20.41 0.87 0.66
CA ASP A 145 21.68 0.16 0.70
C ASP A 145 22.01 -0.29 2.12
N ARG A 146 21.76 0.54 3.13
CA ARG A 146 21.91 0.14 4.54
C ARG A 146 20.99 -1.01 4.94
N ILE A 147 19.76 -1.04 4.43
CA ILE A 147 18.82 -2.12 4.72
C ILE A 147 19.35 -3.46 4.21
N TYR A 148 19.99 -3.46 3.02
CA TYR A 148 20.43 -4.69 2.38
C TYR A 148 21.87 -5.11 2.70
N ILE A 149 22.63 -4.32 3.47
CA ILE A 149 23.95 -4.73 3.95
C ILE A 149 23.81 -6.00 4.80
N GLY A 150 24.52 -7.05 4.41
CA GLY A 150 24.55 -8.33 5.11
C GLY A 150 23.29 -9.17 4.95
N ILE A 151 22.53 -9.00 3.87
CA ILE A 151 21.26 -9.73 3.61
C ILE A 151 21.38 -11.26 3.74
N ASN A 152 22.58 -11.82 3.54
CA ASN A 152 22.85 -13.25 3.67
C ASN A 152 23.30 -13.66 5.09
N GLU A 153 23.40 -12.73 6.03
CA GLU A 153 23.73 -13.04 7.43
C GLU A 153 22.50 -13.64 8.13
N GLU A 154 22.73 -14.61 8.99
CA GLU A 154 21.69 -15.42 9.66
C GLU A 154 20.61 -14.55 10.35
N ASN A 155 21.02 -13.52 11.08
CA ASN A 155 20.09 -12.65 11.82
C ASN A 155 19.78 -11.32 11.11
N TRP A 156 20.12 -11.20 9.84
CA TRP A 156 19.98 -9.94 9.10
C TRP A 156 18.59 -9.29 9.26
N PHE A 157 17.53 -10.08 9.10
CA PHE A 157 16.17 -9.52 9.16
C PHE A 157 15.83 -8.97 10.55
N ALA A 158 16.15 -9.72 11.60
CA ALA A 158 15.86 -9.32 12.97
C ALA A 158 16.68 -8.12 13.42
N GLU A 159 17.97 -8.12 13.14
CA GLU A 159 18.91 -7.11 13.65
C GLU A 159 18.97 -5.86 12.77
N LYS A 160 19.19 -6.01 11.47
CA LYS A 160 19.41 -4.90 10.54
C LYS A 160 18.12 -4.38 9.92
N PHE A 161 17.26 -5.26 9.43
CA PHE A 161 16.04 -4.83 8.77
C PHE A 161 14.96 -4.38 9.76
N ALA A 162 14.52 -5.24 10.64
CA ALA A 162 13.47 -4.94 11.61
C ALA A 162 14.03 -4.19 12.83
N GLY A 163 15.21 -4.55 13.29
CA GLY A 163 15.87 -3.92 14.44
C GLY A 163 16.22 -2.44 14.24
N SER A 164 16.50 -2.02 13.02
CA SER A 164 16.72 -0.60 12.65
C SER A 164 15.43 0.19 12.41
N PHE A 165 14.28 -0.44 12.34
CA PHE A 165 13.01 0.22 12.11
C PHE A 165 12.49 0.87 13.39
N ARG A 166 12.14 2.15 13.30
CA ARG A 166 11.56 2.93 14.41
C ARG A 166 10.26 3.59 13.94
N PRO A 167 9.09 3.00 14.27
CA PRO A 167 7.82 3.64 13.96
C PRO A 167 7.69 4.96 14.72
N SER A 168 7.09 5.97 14.05
CA SER A 168 6.84 7.27 14.66
C SER A 168 5.90 7.16 15.87
N LEU A 169 5.95 8.13 16.78
CA LEU A 169 5.02 8.21 17.92
C LEU A 169 3.57 8.23 17.44
N VAL A 170 3.28 8.98 16.37
CA VAL A 170 1.95 9.02 15.75
C VAL A 170 1.50 7.64 15.27
N ALA A 171 2.40 6.88 14.64
CA ALA A 171 2.10 5.51 14.20
C ALA A 171 1.79 4.59 15.38
N LYS A 172 2.54 4.70 16.47
CA LYS A 172 2.32 3.92 17.70
C LYS A 172 0.96 4.26 18.32
N VAL A 173 0.65 5.55 18.48
CA VAL A 173 -0.63 6.02 19.01
C VAL A 173 -1.79 5.57 18.13
N LYS A 174 -1.71 5.76 16.81
CA LYS A 174 -2.72 5.28 15.86
C LYS A 174 -2.93 3.77 15.96
N ASN A 175 -1.88 2.99 16.21
CA ASN A 175 -2.02 1.54 16.37
C ASN A 175 -2.77 1.12 17.65
N LEU A 176 -2.69 1.91 18.71
CA LEU A 176 -3.42 1.67 19.96
C LEU A 176 -4.90 2.07 19.87
N MET A 177 -5.26 2.93 18.91
CA MET A 177 -6.64 3.37 18.75
C MET A 177 -7.54 2.21 18.27
N PRO A 178 -8.77 2.11 18.79
CA PRO A 178 -9.78 1.20 18.25
C PRO A 178 -10.00 1.44 16.75
N MET A 179 -10.34 0.37 16.03
CA MET A 179 -10.49 0.41 14.58
C MET A 179 -11.50 1.46 14.11
N TRP A 180 -12.64 1.57 14.79
CA TRP A 180 -13.68 2.53 14.45
C TRP A 180 -13.21 3.98 14.57
N VAL A 181 -12.35 4.30 15.54
CA VAL A 181 -11.74 5.64 15.69
C VAL A 181 -10.86 5.95 14.48
N ARG A 182 -10.02 5.00 14.04
CA ARG A 182 -9.16 5.17 12.86
C ARG A 182 -9.97 5.43 11.59
N LEU A 183 -11.11 4.75 11.43
CA LEU A 183 -12.00 4.94 10.29
C LEU A 183 -12.67 6.33 10.29
N ILE A 184 -13.06 6.84 11.46
CA ILE A 184 -13.60 8.20 11.60
C ILE A 184 -12.53 9.23 11.23
N ILE A 185 -11.32 9.11 11.78
CA ILE A 185 -10.22 10.04 11.48
C ILE A 185 -9.93 10.07 9.96
N LYS A 186 -9.96 8.91 9.30
CA LYS A 186 -9.72 8.83 7.85
C LYS A 186 -10.82 9.50 7.01
N LYS A 187 -12.04 9.61 7.53
CA LYS A 187 -13.14 10.32 6.84
C LYS A 187 -13.06 11.83 6.99
N ILE A 188 -12.37 12.31 8.02
CA ILE A 188 -12.27 13.76 8.34
C ILE A 188 -11.03 14.38 7.68
N GLN A 189 -10.02 13.59 7.34
CA GLN A 189 -8.80 14.04 6.64
C GLN A 189 -9.01 14.12 5.12
#